data_14fe7ef9b2f4fd6777771c5c019bddf0
#
_entry.id   14fe7ef9b2f4fd6777771c5c019bddf0
#
_cell.length_a   1.000
_cell.length_b   1.000
_cell.length_c   1.000
_cell.angle_alpha   90.00
_cell.angle_beta   90.00
_cell.angle_gamma   90.00
#
_symmetry.space_group_name_H-M   'P 1'
#
loop_
_entity.id
_entity.type
_entity.pdbx_description
1 polymer ?
#
loop_
_entity_poly.entity_id
_entity_poly.type
_entity_poly.pdbx_seq_one_letter_code
_entity_poly.pdbx_strand_id
1 'polypeptide(L)'
;DLRTSRGLGDVYKRQTMDCTVVDKDMLEDGVFFDGSSIAGWKAINESDMILKPDLSRTVVDPFTSHNTLILFCDILDAIKKTPYERDPRGIAKKAEAYLKSTGIGDKAFFGPEPEFFVFDDVRYKNDMNETSFAIDSTEGPYNTGKNYDNGNMGHRPGIKGGYFPVPPVDSAQDMRGEYLKGLR
;
A
#
# COMPACT_ATOMS: atom_id res chain seq x y z
N ASP A 1 -8.56 -14.61 10.56
CA ASP A 1 -9.29 -13.34 10.62
C ASP A 1 -9.13 -12.61 9.28
N LEU A 2 -10.13 -12.73 8.40
CA LEU A 2 -10.16 -12.04 7.11
C LEU A 2 -10.42 -10.55 7.36
N ARG A 3 -9.38 -9.76 7.45
CA ARG A 3 -9.50 -8.31 7.50
C ARG A 3 -9.47 -7.75 6.09
N THR A 4 -10.63 -7.46 5.54
CA THR A 4 -10.75 -6.64 4.34
C THR A 4 -10.47 -5.19 4.73
N SER A 5 -9.33 -4.66 4.36
CA SER A 5 -9.06 -3.23 4.50
C SER A 5 -9.65 -2.49 3.31
N ARG A 6 -10.46 -1.48 3.57
CA ARG A 6 -11.07 -0.61 2.56
C ARG A 6 -10.14 0.57 2.30
N GLY A 7 -9.54 0.65 1.16
CA GLY A 7 -8.69 1.74 0.72
C GLY A 7 -8.42 1.65 -0.78
N LEU A 8 -7.78 2.64 -1.37
CA LEU A 8 -7.56 2.79 -2.81
C LEU A 8 -7.00 1.54 -3.51
N GLY A 9 -7.59 1.17 -4.59
CA GLY A 9 -7.20 0.27 -5.69
C GLY A 9 -6.54 -1.07 -5.36
N ASP A 10 -5.35 -1.09 -4.83
CA ASP A 10 -4.58 -2.32 -4.57
C ASP A 10 -4.88 -2.96 -3.20
N VAL A 11 -5.58 -2.26 -2.32
CA VAL A 11 -5.99 -2.78 -1.01
C VAL A 11 -6.99 -3.93 -1.13
N TYR A 12 -7.83 -3.94 -2.14
CA TYR A 12 -8.78 -5.02 -2.40
C TYR A 12 -8.13 -6.33 -2.82
N LYS A 13 -6.86 -6.30 -3.22
CA LYS A 13 -6.07 -7.46 -3.59
C LYS A 13 -5.30 -8.08 -2.42
N ARG A 14 -5.44 -7.55 -1.23
CA ARG A 14 -4.76 -8.07 -0.03
C ARG A 14 -5.68 -9.00 0.72
N GLN A 15 -5.22 -10.23 0.91
CA GLN A 15 -5.83 -11.22 1.78
C GLN A 15 -4.81 -11.67 2.80
N THR A 16 -5.22 -11.78 4.05
CA THR A 16 -4.40 -12.39 5.09
C THR A 16 -4.90 -13.81 5.30
N MET A 17 -3.99 -14.76 5.23
CA MET A 17 -4.28 -16.19 5.41
C MET A 17 -3.40 -16.76 6.49
N ASP A 18 -3.89 -17.76 7.21
CA ASP A 18 -3.08 -18.54 8.11
C ASP A 18 -2.14 -19.45 7.29
N CYS A 19 -0.86 -19.52 7.69
CA CYS A 19 0.12 -20.33 6.97
C CYS A 19 -0.22 -21.83 6.94
N THR A 20 -1.05 -22.31 7.88
CA THR A 20 -1.48 -23.72 7.93
C THR A 20 -2.42 -24.12 6.80
N VAL A 21 -3.07 -23.14 6.13
CA VAL A 21 -3.96 -23.40 4.99
C VAL A 21 -3.27 -23.20 3.65
N VAL A 22 -2.01 -22.78 3.65
CA VAL A 22 -1.23 -22.59 2.42
C VAL A 22 -0.55 -23.89 2.04
N ASP A 23 -0.95 -24.45 0.93
CA ASP A 23 -0.38 -25.66 0.36
C ASP A 23 0.23 -25.43 -1.02
N LYS A 24 0.76 -26.48 -1.62
CA LYS A 24 1.38 -26.44 -2.93
C LYS A 24 0.36 -26.08 -4.03
N ASP A 25 -0.83 -26.64 -3.95
CA ASP A 25 -1.88 -26.43 -4.96
C ASP A 25 -2.34 -24.96 -4.95
N MET A 26 -2.48 -24.39 -3.76
CA MET A 26 -2.77 -22.95 -3.61
C MET A 26 -1.68 -22.07 -4.24
N LEU A 27 -0.42 -22.41 -4.08
CA LEU A 27 0.69 -21.66 -4.67
C LEU A 27 0.76 -21.85 -6.19
N GLU A 28 0.40 -23.03 -6.71
CA GLU A 28 0.41 -23.36 -8.13
C GLU A 28 -0.86 -22.92 -8.86
N ASP A 29 -2.03 -23.10 -8.28
CA ASP A 29 -3.32 -22.78 -8.92
C ASP A 29 -3.84 -21.38 -8.57
N GLY A 30 -3.42 -20.85 -7.43
CA GLY A 30 -3.87 -19.57 -6.90
C GLY A 30 -5.10 -19.69 -6.01
N VAL A 31 -5.58 -18.54 -5.55
CA VAL A 31 -6.69 -18.39 -4.59
C VAL A 31 -7.83 -17.61 -5.23
N PHE A 32 -9.04 -18.14 -5.12
CA PHE A 32 -10.23 -17.42 -5.59
C PHE A 32 -10.55 -16.22 -4.69
N PHE A 33 -11.02 -15.15 -5.33
CA PHE A 33 -11.56 -13.99 -4.65
C PHE A 33 -12.70 -13.37 -5.46
N ASP A 34 -13.55 -12.57 -4.79
CA ASP A 34 -14.67 -11.89 -5.41
C ASP A 34 -14.22 -10.58 -6.08
N GLY A 35 -14.11 -10.60 -7.40
CA GLY A 35 -13.77 -9.44 -8.21
C GLY A 35 -14.87 -8.38 -8.31
N SER A 36 -16.12 -8.70 -7.94
CA SER A 36 -17.22 -7.72 -7.92
C SER A 36 -17.08 -6.71 -6.77
N SER A 37 -16.29 -7.05 -5.77
CA SER A 37 -15.94 -6.14 -4.66
C SER A 37 -15.05 -4.98 -5.12
N ILE A 38 -14.48 -5.07 -6.32
CA ILE A 38 -13.63 -4.02 -6.90
C ILE A 38 -14.41 -3.29 -7.98
N ALA A 39 -14.68 -2.01 -7.74
CA ALA A 39 -15.46 -1.19 -8.65
C ALA A 39 -14.86 -1.21 -10.09
N GLY A 40 -15.70 -1.53 -11.07
CA GLY A 40 -15.33 -1.54 -12.48
C GLY A 40 -14.58 -2.81 -12.96
N TRP A 41 -14.41 -3.83 -12.10
CA TRP A 41 -13.74 -5.07 -12.49
C TRP A 41 -14.70 -6.10 -13.04
N LYS A 42 -15.57 -6.66 -12.22
CA LYS A 42 -16.49 -7.73 -12.59
C LYS A 42 -17.92 -7.42 -12.12
N ALA A 43 -18.90 -7.98 -12.81
CA ALA A 43 -20.27 -8.00 -12.35
C ALA A 43 -20.47 -9.16 -11.36
N ILE A 44 -21.48 -9.05 -10.51
CA ILE A 44 -21.76 -10.03 -9.44
C ILE A 44 -22.02 -11.45 -9.96
N ASN A 45 -22.55 -11.58 -11.18
CA ASN A 45 -22.84 -12.85 -11.82
C ASN A 45 -21.61 -13.56 -12.41
N GLU A 46 -20.46 -12.86 -12.49
CA GLU A 46 -19.18 -13.39 -12.99
C GLU A 46 -18.04 -12.93 -12.08
N SER A 47 -18.25 -12.95 -10.77
CA SER A 47 -17.39 -12.27 -9.80
C SER A 47 -16.08 -12.99 -9.54
N ASP A 48 -16.02 -14.30 -9.73
CA ASP A 48 -14.85 -15.08 -9.37
C ASP A 48 -13.62 -14.73 -10.22
N MET A 49 -12.52 -14.49 -9.51
CA MET A 49 -11.19 -14.23 -10.06
C MET A 49 -10.13 -15.00 -9.25
N ILE A 50 -8.94 -15.14 -9.80
CA ILE A 50 -7.86 -15.89 -9.17
C ILE A 50 -6.69 -14.94 -8.85
N LEU A 51 -6.22 -14.98 -7.59
CA LEU A 51 -4.92 -14.46 -7.16
C LEU A 51 -3.86 -15.52 -7.41
N LYS A 52 -3.02 -15.33 -8.42
CA LYS A 52 -1.92 -16.24 -8.75
C LYS A 52 -0.62 -15.72 -8.15
N PRO A 53 -0.05 -16.37 -7.12
CA PRO A 53 1.19 -15.93 -6.51
C PRO A 53 2.38 -15.92 -7.48
N ASP A 54 3.16 -14.86 -7.42
CA ASP A 54 4.46 -14.76 -8.08
C ASP A 54 5.56 -15.13 -7.07
N LEU A 55 5.98 -16.37 -7.09
CA LEU A 55 6.96 -16.88 -6.13
C LEU A 55 8.37 -16.30 -6.31
N SER A 56 8.63 -15.60 -7.42
CA SER A 56 9.89 -14.87 -7.61
C SER A 56 9.96 -13.57 -6.82
N ARG A 57 8.84 -13.12 -6.25
CA ARG A 57 8.68 -11.88 -5.52
C ARG A 57 8.02 -12.14 -4.17
N THR A 58 8.80 -12.59 -3.22
CA THR A 58 8.35 -12.81 -1.83
C THR A 58 9.13 -11.91 -0.88
N VAL A 59 8.43 -11.37 0.11
CA VAL A 59 9.05 -10.50 1.13
C VAL A 59 8.54 -10.91 2.50
N VAL A 60 9.44 -11.05 3.45
CA VAL A 60 9.05 -11.16 4.87
C VAL A 60 8.80 -9.74 5.38
N ASP A 61 7.61 -9.48 5.91
CA ASP A 61 7.24 -8.19 6.46
C ASP A 61 8.07 -7.92 7.74
N PRO A 62 8.95 -6.91 7.74
CA PRO A 62 9.80 -6.62 8.89
C PRO A 62 9.08 -5.87 10.02
N PHE A 63 7.84 -5.42 9.81
CA PHE A 63 7.11 -4.55 10.73
C PHE A 63 6.02 -5.26 11.52
N THR A 64 5.70 -6.50 11.18
CA THR A 64 4.67 -7.27 11.89
C THR A 64 5.25 -8.01 13.09
N SER A 65 4.48 -8.11 14.17
CA SER A 65 4.87 -8.86 15.38
C SER A 65 4.94 -10.37 15.17
N HIS A 66 4.23 -10.88 14.19
CA HIS A 66 4.28 -12.27 13.76
C HIS A 66 4.96 -12.39 12.40
N ASN A 67 5.70 -13.46 12.18
CA ASN A 67 6.33 -13.70 10.89
C ASN A 67 5.27 -13.73 9.78
N THR A 68 5.28 -12.72 8.94
CA THR A 68 4.32 -12.55 7.85
C THR A 68 5.04 -12.57 6.52
N LEU A 69 4.66 -13.52 5.65
CA LEU A 69 5.17 -13.59 4.28
C LEU A 69 4.22 -12.84 3.35
N ILE A 70 4.76 -11.88 2.62
CA ILE A 70 4.04 -11.13 1.58
C ILE A 70 4.30 -11.81 0.23
N LEU A 71 3.22 -12.21 -0.44
CA LEU A 71 3.23 -12.74 -1.79
C LEU A 71 2.55 -11.75 -2.73
N PHE A 72 3.26 -11.33 -3.77
CA PHE A 72 2.66 -10.55 -4.85
C PHE A 72 1.96 -11.48 -5.83
N CYS A 73 0.75 -11.14 -6.25
CA CYS A 73 -0.06 -11.98 -7.11
C CYS A 73 -0.41 -11.29 -8.41
N ASP A 74 -0.47 -12.09 -9.49
CA ASP A 74 -1.14 -11.71 -10.72
C ASP A 74 -2.63 -12.05 -10.61
N ILE A 75 -3.46 -11.35 -11.36
CA ILE A 75 -4.90 -11.60 -11.41
C ILE A 75 -5.25 -12.35 -12.67
N LEU A 76 -5.94 -13.46 -12.51
CA LEU A 76 -6.44 -14.26 -13.63
C LEU A 76 -7.97 -14.29 -13.65
N ASP A 77 -8.52 -14.38 -14.85
CA ASP A 77 -9.93 -14.73 -15.04
C ASP A 77 -10.16 -16.17 -14.58
N ALA A 78 -11.18 -16.39 -13.76
CA ALA A 78 -11.43 -17.70 -13.13
C ALA A 78 -11.82 -18.77 -14.15
N ILE A 79 -12.51 -18.41 -15.23
CA ILE A 79 -13.00 -19.35 -16.25
C ILE A 79 -11.91 -19.62 -17.28
N LYS A 80 -11.36 -18.54 -17.86
CA LYS A 80 -10.37 -18.62 -18.93
C LYS A 80 -8.97 -18.96 -18.45
N LYS A 81 -8.69 -18.74 -17.15
CA LYS A 81 -7.37 -18.85 -16.54
C LYS A 81 -6.29 -17.99 -17.25
N THR A 82 -6.72 -16.93 -17.93
CA THR A 82 -5.85 -15.98 -18.61
C THR A 82 -5.64 -14.73 -17.74
N PRO A 83 -4.52 -14.00 -17.91
CA PRO A 83 -4.32 -12.74 -17.22
C PRO A 83 -5.49 -11.77 -17.42
N TYR A 84 -5.96 -11.20 -16.31
CA TYR A 84 -7.04 -10.22 -16.35
C TYR A 84 -6.55 -8.89 -16.93
N GLU A 85 -7.22 -8.39 -17.95
CA GLU A 85 -6.74 -7.25 -18.74
C GLU A 85 -6.67 -5.92 -17.98
N ARG A 86 -7.49 -5.76 -16.91
CA ARG A 86 -7.51 -4.57 -16.06
C ARG A 86 -6.62 -4.69 -14.81
N ASP A 87 -5.84 -5.76 -14.71
CA ASP A 87 -4.87 -5.90 -13.64
C ASP A 87 -3.70 -4.91 -13.85
N PRO A 88 -3.46 -3.95 -12.94
CA PRO A 88 -2.35 -3.01 -13.06
C PRO A 88 -0.99 -3.68 -13.19
N ARG A 89 -0.77 -4.80 -12.49
CA ARG A 89 0.46 -5.58 -12.60
C ARG A 89 0.58 -6.25 -13.98
N GLY A 90 -0.53 -6.76 -14.50
CA GLY A 90 -0.60 -7.29 -15.85
C GLY A 90 -0.29 -6.23 -16.92
N ILE A 91 -0.77 -5.00 -16.73
CA ILE A 91 -0.47 -3.87 -17.62
C ILE A 91 1.02 -3.52 -17.57
N ALA A 92 1.62 -3.48 -16.39
CA ALA A 92 3.06 -3.23 -16.23
C ALA A 92 3.90 -4.29 -16.93
N LYS A 93 3.55 -5.57 -16.82
CA LYS A 93 4.21 -6.67 -17.54
C LYS A 93 4.08 -6.52 -19.08
N LYS A 94 2.92 -6.11 -19.56
CA LYS A 94 2.72 -5.81 -21.00
C LYS A 94 3.59 -4.64 -21.47
N ALA A 95 3.69 -3.58 -20.67
CA ALA A 95 4.53 -2.42 -20.99
C ALA A 95 6.02 -2.81 -21.05
N GLU A 96 6.49 -3.63 -20.12
CA GLU A 96 7.87 -4.15 -20.12
C GLU A 96 8.15 -5.03 -21.34
N ALA A 97 7.22 -5.91 -21.69
CA ALA A 97 7.33 -6.74 -22.89
C ALA A 97 7.33 -5.90 -24.18
N TYR A 98 6.50 -4.86 -24.22
CA TYR A 98 6.45 -3.92 -25.34
C TYR A 98 7.79 -3.18 -25.50
N LEU A 99 8.35 -2.64 -24.40
CA LEU A 99 9.65 -1.98 -24.42
C LEU A 99 10.72 -2.89 -25.07
N LYS A 100 10.80 -4.14 -24.64
CA LYS A 100 11.74 -5.12 -25.21
C LYS A 100 11.49 -5.35 -26.72
N SER A 101 10.23 -5.41 -27.13
CA SER A 101 9.86 -5.64 -28.53
C SER A 101 10.24 -4.48 -29.47
N THR A 102 10.35 -3.27 -28.95
CA THR A 102 10.76 -2.09 -29.74
C THR A 102 12.24 -2.05 -30.04
N GLY A 103 13.07 -2.79 -29.33
CA GLY A 103 14.53 -2.75 -29.43
C GLY A 103 15.17 -1.46 -28.87
N ILE A 104 14.39 -0.54 -28.30
CA ILE A 104 14.89 0.71 -27.70
C ILE A 104 15.61 0.42 -26.39
N GLY A 105 15.10 -0.53 -25.59
CA GLY A 105 15.66 -0.93 -24.32
C GLY A 105 15.06 -2.23 -23.80
N ASP A 106 15.72 -2.86 -22.87
CA ASP A 106 15.30 -4.11 -22.23
C ASP A 106 14.80 -3.91 -20.79
N LYS A 107 15.05 -2.74 -20.21
CA LYS A 107 14.66 -2.38 -18.84
C LYS A 107 14.22 -0.93 -18.75
N ALA A 108 13.25 -0.68 -17.88
CA ALA A 108 12.85 0.65 -17.42
C ALA A 108 13.10 0.77 -15.92
N PHE A 109 13.68 1.88 -15.49
CA PHE A 109 13.90 2.20 -14.09
C PHE A 109 12.97 3.32 -13.67
N PHE A 110 12.34 3.16 -12.51
CA PHE A 110 11.45 4.13 -11.92
C PHE A 110 11.96 4.49 -10.52
N GLY A 111 11.95 5.77 -10.18
CA GLY A 111 12.27 6.27 -8.85
C GLY A 111 10.98 6.74 -8.16
N PRO A 112 10.28 5.90 -7.39
CA PRO A 112 9.08 6.32 -6.70
C PRO A 112 9.41 7.31 -5.57
N GLU A 113 8.58 8.35 -5.43
CA GLU A 113 8.65 9.33 -4.36
C GLU A 113 7.36 9.25 -3.52
N PRO A 114 7.21 8.23 -2.65
CA PRO A 114 6.00 8.09 -1.84
C PRO A 114 5.94 9.19 -0.79
N GLU A 115 4.88 10.01 -0.85
CA GLU A 115 4.60 11.07 0.10
C GLU A 115 3.51 10.62 1.08
N PHE A 116 3.68 10.97 2.35
CA PHE A 116 2.72 10.62 3.39
C PHE A 116 2.75 11.63 4.54
N PHE A 117 1.65 11.67 5.28
CA PHE A 117 1.55 12.45 6.50
C PHE A 117 1.72 11.53 7.72
N VAL A 118 2.34 12.07 8.77
CA VAL A 118 2.44 11.41 10.07
C VAL A 118 1.60 12.18 11.08
N PHE A 119 0.64 11.50 11.68
CA PHE A 119 -0.24 12.08 12.69
C PHE A 119 0.01 11.41 14.04
N ASP A 120 0.05 12.23 15.08
CA ASP A 120 0.08 11.73 16.47
C ASP A 120 -1.31 11.29 16.93
N ASP A 121 -2.36 11.95 16.43
CA ASP A 121 -3.74 11.62 16.75
C ASP A 121 -4.68 12.00 15.60
N VAL A 122 -5.68 11.16 15.36
CA VAL A 122 -6.72 11.39 14.36
C VAL A 122 -8.08 11.11 14.98
N ARG A 123 -8.90 12.14 15.08
CA ARG A 123 -10.30 12.06 15.54
C ARG A 123 -11.20 12.40 14.38
N TYR A 124 -12.20 11.58 14.14
CA TYR A 124 -13.16 11.83 13.06
C TYR A 124 -14.57 11.38 13.43
N LYS A 125 -15.54 12.02 12.83
CA LYS A 125 -16.95 11.67 12.86
C LYS A 125 -17.47 11.63 11.44
N ASN A 126 -18.19 10.60 11.08
CA ASN A 126 -18.79 10.44 9.76
C ASN A 126 -20.18 9.82 9.89
N ASP A 127 -21.11 10.62 10.38
CA ASP A 127 -22.52 10.28 10.55
C ASP A 127 -23.35 10.88 9.41
N MET A 128 -24.60 10.45 9.31
CA MET A 128 -25.53 10.95 8.28
C MET A 128 -25.78 12.47 8.35
N ASN A 129 -25.68 13.04 9.54
CA ASN A 129 -26.00 14.44 9.83
C ASN A 129 -24.77 15.31 10.13
N GLU A 130 -23.58 14.70 10.25
CA GLU A 130 -22.36 15.42 10.59
C GLU A 130 -21.11 14.71 10.10
N THR A 131 -20.22 15.46 9.51
CA THR A 131 -18.86 14.99 9.18
C THR A 131 -17.87 15.99 9.73
N SER A 132 -16.90 15.51 10.52
CA SER A 132 -15.82 16.33 11.06
C SER A 132 -14.55 15.52 11.20
N PHE A 133 -13.42 16.21 11.24
CA PHE A 133 -12.15 15.61 11.60
C PHE A 133 -11.28 16.60 12.40
N ALA A 134 -10.42 16.06 13.24
CA ALA A 134 -9.36 16.80 13.91
C ALA A 134 -8.11 15.92 13.93
N ILE A 135 -6.99 16.50 13.63
CA ILE A 135 -5.69 15.82 13.60
C ILE A 135 -4.68 16.60 14.42
N ASP A 136 -3.79 15.87 15.05
CA ASP A 136 -2.62 16.44 15.72
C ASP A 136 -1.34 15.85 15.11
N SER A 137 -0.32 16.66 14.95
CA SER A 137 0.98 16.24 14.43
C SER A 137 2.11 17.02 15.09
N THR A 138 3.13 16.32 15.53
CA THR A 138 4.34 16.93 16.08
C THR A 138 5.09 17.78 15.04
N GLU A 139 4.97 17.45 13.77
CA GLU A 139 5.57 18.21 12.67
C GLU A 139 4.74 19.42 12.26
N GLY A 140 3.44 19.42 12.54
CA GLY A 140 2.56 20.55 12.21
C GLY A 140 2.69 21.71 13.20
N PRO A 141 2.32 22.94 12.76
CA PRO A 141 2.23 24.09 13.66
C PRO A 141 1.05 24.00 14.64
N TYR A 142 0.22 22.99 14.49
CA TYR A 142 -0.96 22.69 15.30
C TYR A 142 -0.72 21.41 16.11
N ASN A 143 -1.06 21.40 17.37
CA ASN A 143 -1.07 20.22 18.21
C ASN A 143 -1.84 20.53 19.50
N THR A 144 -3.06 20.02 19.59
CA THR A 144 -4.00 20.38 20.66
C THR A 144 -3.72 19.69 21.99
N GLY A 145 -2.97 18.60 22.01
CA GLY A 145 -2.76 17.77 23.17
C GLY A 145 -1.39 17.90 23.84
N LYS A 146 -0.44 18.67 23.27
CA LYS A 146 0.93 18.80 23.78
C LYS A 146 1.23 20.17 24.33
N ASN A 147 1.81 20.17 25.54
CA ASN A 147 2.55 21.31 26.07
C ASN A 147 4.05 21.08 25.84
N TYR A 148 4.74 22.11 25.42
CA TYR A 148 6.19 22.10 25.27
C TYR A 148 6.81 22.84 26.44
N ASP A 149 7.87 22.28 27.03
CA ASP A 149 8.51 22.82 28.24
C ASP A 149 8.91 24.30 28.10
N ASN A 150 9.30 24.72 26.91
CA ASN A 150 9.67 26.10 26.62
C ASN A 150 8.62 26.86 25.80
N GLY A 151 7.49 26.26 25.51
CA GLY A 151 6.43 26.86 24.66
C GLY A 151 6.83 27.18 23.22
N ASN A 152 8.03 26.82 22.81
CA ASN A 152 8.56 27.18 21.50
C ASN A 152 8.18 26.16 20.42
N MET A 153 7.43 26.59 19.41
CA MET A 153 7.06 25.81 18.23
C MET A 153 7.64 26.42 16.94
N GLY A 154 8.55 27.36 17.05
CA GLY A 154 9.10 28.10 15.90
C GLY A 154 9.94 27.26 14.93
N HIS A 155 10.35 26.07 15.33
CA HIS A 155 11.10 25.14 14.48
C HIS A 155 10.23 24.34 13.52
N ARG A 156 8.90 24.48 13.61
CA ARG A 156 7.99 23.71 12.76
C ARG A 156 7.74 24.38 11.43
N PRO A 157 7.65 23.61 10.34
CA PRO A 157 7.31 24.18 9.06
C PRO A 157 5.88 24.75 9.07
N GLY A 158 5.69 25.88 8.41
CA GLY A 158 4.38 26.44 8.15
C GLY A 158 3.62 25.66 7.05
N ILE A 159 2.41 26.13 6.74
CA ILE A 159 1.61 25.59 5.64
C ILE A 159 2.41 25.67 4.33
N LYS A 160 2.49 24.56 3.61
CA LYS A 160 3.33 24.38 2.41
C LYS A 160 4.83 24.63 2.63
N GLY A 161 5.27 24.68 3.88
CA GLY A 161 6.69 24.72 4.26
C GLY A 161 7.32 23.33 4.32
N GLY A 162 8.60 23.29 4.72
CA GLY A 162 9.30 22.02 4.96
C GLY A 162 9.93 21.41 3.71
N TYR A 163 10.11 22.16 2.64
CA TYR A 163 10.88 21.69 1.50
C TYR A 163 12.36 21.59 1.85
N PHE A 164 12.92 20.40 1.70
CA PHE A 164 14.33 20.08 1.93
C PHE A 164 14.82 20.46 3.35
N PRO A 165 14.09 20.10 4.43
CA PRO A 165 14.48 20.47 5.77
C PRO A 165 15.61 19.58 6.30
N VAL A 166 16.30 20.10 7.31
CA VAL A 166 17.25 19.34 8.14
C VAL A 166 16.85 19.46 9.61
N PRO A 167 17.31 18.57 10.50
CA PRO A 167 17.09 18.73 11.94
C PRO A 167 17.57 20.12 12.44
N PRO A 168 16.85 20.74 13.37
CA PRO A 168 15.72 20.22 14.16
C PRO A 168 14.35 20.39 13.48
N VAL A 169 14.27 21.04 12.32
CA VAL A 169 13.00 21.22 11.59
C VAL A 169 12.48 19.88 11.06
N ASP A 170 13.36 19.05 10.55
CA ASP A 170 13.06 17.67 10.18
C ASP A 170 13.08 16.78 11.43
N SER A 171 11.91 16.49 11.97
CA SER A 171 11.73 15.60 13.14
C SER A 171 11.58 14.12 12.77
N ALA A 172 11.45 13.80 11.46
CA ALA A 172 11.18 12.45 10.99
C ALA A 172 12.38 11.74 10.36
N GLN A 173 13.58 12.29 10.45
CA GLN A 173 14.79 11.73 9.83
C GLN A 173 15.05 10.28 10.29
N ASP A 174 14.99 10.02 11.59
CA ASP A 174 15.26 8.69 12.12
C ASP A 174 14.19 7.68 11.71
N MET A 175 12.93 8.09 11.69
CA MET A 175 11.81 7.25 11.22
C MET A 175 12.01 6.84 9.74
N ARG A 176 12.38 7.78 8.87
CA ARG A 176 12.69 7.46 7.46
C ARG A 176 13.91 6.54 7.35
N GLY A 177 14.91 6.75 8.21
CA GLY A 177 16.08 5.87 8.28
C GLY A 177 15.71 4.42 8.62
N GLU A 178 14.78 4.21 9.56
CA GLU A 178 14.28 2.88 9.90
C GLU A 178 13.49 2.24 8.74
N TYR A 179 12.66 3.00 8.03
CA TYR A 179 11.98 2.49 6.84
C TYR A 179 12.96 2.00 5.78
N LEU A 180 14.01 2.77 5.51
CA LEU A 180 15.03 2.38 4.54
C LEU A 180 15.82 1.13 4.95
N LYS A 181 16.02 0.90 6.24
CA LYS A 181 16.62 -0.36 6.72
C LYS A 181 15.71 -1.56 6.48
N GLY A 182 14.40 -1.39 6.68
CA GLY A 182 13.41 -2.44 6.43
C GLY A 182 13.21 -2.78 4.95
N LEU A 183 13.60 -1.89 4.03
CA LEU A 183 13.48 -2.09 2.58
C LEU A 183 14.72 -2.71 1.93
N ARG A 184 15.81 -2.94 2.66
CA ARG A 184 17.06 -3.59 2.22
C ARG A 184 17.02 -5.08 2.48
#